data_dc768dfa364d45cd6256bd96b972ec2f
#
_entry.id   dc768dfa364d45cd6256bd96b972ec2f
#
_cell.length_a   1.000
_cell.length_b   1.000
_cell.length_c   1.000
_cell.angle_alpha   90.00
_cell.angle_beta   90.00
_cell.angle_gamma   90.00
#
_symmetry.space_group_name_H-M   'P 1'
#
loop_
_entity.id
_entity.type
_entity.pdbx_description
1 polymer ?
#
loop_
_entity_poly.entity_id
_entity_poly.type
_entity_poly.pdbx_seq_one_letter_code
_entity_poly.pdbx_strand_id
1 'polypeptide(L)'
;MSKIFFIPLLLLSAVASAEEYDSIAIPRTGIEVHYTPAQTLCLDKEPRIWTKTKETHAIAAQVNITPTENEFARDYNYPTFSVGLRYNLNHGTTMHKDYPWGEAQPVDYTSKLGNFLTLYGTFNRPLYRSKHWQWGYYLGTGVGYTSLKYNQKNNIDNEYIGSHLNIFFTAGLYGQYKVAKEWNVKAGLDFAHHSNGAMARPNKGANYLGPFLGVVYEPEKHITKVAKGDTHPNEPFQKYWFTEFTLGVGGKTLIEDWQQTQFETPQGHPDYRKEQFAFYGAYSFHTHLLYRYARRWASGIGLGIFYGDYASRVAQHDKEDGYTGEKHSPWSASIEARHEVFYGNMSVRVSLGCYLYRHMGYKARNGLERPYHEQVGVFYSFPKLKNLTLGFSVNAHSTKADFTELQITMPVKLLKN
;
A
#
# COMPACT_ATOMS: atom_id res chain seq x y z
N MET A 1 21.41 15.12 -5.75
CA MET A 1 20.31 15.86 -5.08
C MET A 1 19.01 15.17 -5.45
N SER A 2 18.54 14.29 -4.57
CA SER A 2 17.26 13.56 -4.75
C SER A 2 16.15 14.49 -4.30
N LYS A 3 15.32 14.94 -5.25
CA LYS A 3 14.11 15.68 -4.92
C LYS A 3 13.11 14.70 -4.30
N ILE A 4 12.86 14.89 -3.01
CA ILE A 4 11.82 14.22 -2.26
C ILE A 4 10.49 14.69 -2.84
N PHE A 5 9.80 13.83 -3.58
CA PHE A 5 8.38 14.00 -3.85
C PHE A 5 7.61 13.54 -2.60
N PHE A 6 7.50 14.43 -1.62
CA PHE A 6 6.38 14.40 -0.71
C PHE A 6 5.16 14.71 -1.57
N ILE A 7 4.28 13.74 -1.78
CA ILE A 7 2.91 14.02 -2.21
C ILE A 7 2.21 14.49 -0.93
N PRO A 8 2.01 15.80 -0.73
CA PRO A 8 1.14 16.23 0.34
C PRO A 8 -0.24 15.74 -0.04
N LEU A 9 -0.86 14.94 0.81
CA LEU A 9 -2.30 14.71 0.79
C LEU A 9 -2.95 16.05 1.16
N LEU A 10 -2.97 16.97 0.22
CA LEU A 10 -3.66 18.24 0.32
C LEU A 10 -5.15 17.92 0.45
N LEU A 11 -5.64 18.09 1.67
CA LEU A 11 -7.05 18.27 1.99
C LEU A 11 -7.55 19.52 1.24
N LEU A 12 -7.94 19.35 -0.01
CA LEU A 12 -8.72 20.36 -0.72
C LEU A 12 -10.13 20.38 -0.09
N SER A 13 -10.30 21.24 0.87
CA SER A 13 -11.60 21.73 1.28
C SER A 13 -12.12 22.69 0.20
N ALA A 14 -12.58 22.15 -0.92
CA ALA A 14 -13.37 22.91 -1.87
C ALA A 14 -14.76 23.10 -1.25
N VAL A 15 -15.03 24.27 -0.74
CA VAL A 15 -16.38 24.75 -0.44
C VAL A 15 -17.04 25.06 -1.79
N ALA A 16 -17.68 24.06 -2.38
CA ALA A 16 -18.59 24.30 -3.50
C ALA A 16 -19.94 24.73 -2.90
N SER A 17 -20.44 25.90 -3.27
CA SER A 17 -21.80 26.33 -3.03
C SER A 17 -22.75 25.34 -3.70
N ALA A 18 -23.41 24.50 -2.92
CA ALA A 18 -24.33 23.48 -3.41
C ALA A 18 -25.71 24.10 -3.60
N GLU A 19 -26.34 23.84 -4.75
CA GLU A 19 -27.78 24.06 -4.93
C GLU A 19 -28.58 23.34 -3.83
N GLU A 20 -29.61 23.99 -3.32
CA GLU A 20 -30.44 23.53 -2.23
C GLU A 20 -31.37 22.41 -2.70
N TYR A 21 -31.01 21.15 -2.45
CA TYR A 21 -31.89 20.00 -2.62
C TYR A 21 -32.31 19.46 -1.26
N ASP A 22 -33.61 19.25 -1.06
CA ASP A 22 -34.18 18.71 0.18
C ASP A 22 -33.71 17.28 0.50
N SER A 23 -33.25 16.53 -0.51
CA SER A 23 -32.72 15.18 -0.32
C SER A 23 -31.73 14.76 -1.42
N ILE A 24 -30.75 13.94 -1.06
CA ILE A 24 -29.80 13.32 -1.98
C ILE A 24 -30.11 11.82 -2.08
N ALA A 25 -30.23 11.33 -3.32
CA ALA A 25 -30.41 9.91 -3.60
C ALA A 25 -29.05 9.19 -3.53
N ILE A 26 -28.94 8.18 -2.66
CA ILE A 26 -27.73 7.41 -2.45
C ILE A 26 -28.01 5.96 -2.87
N PRO A 27 -27.33 5.45 -3.92
CA PRO A 27 -27.44 4.04 -4.31
C PRO A 27 -26.80 3.15 -3.25
N ARG A 28 -27.52 2.12 -2.77
CA ARG A 28 -27.02 1.18 -1.76
C ARG A 28 -26.18 0.07 -2.35
N THR A 29 -26.44 -0.28 -3.60
CA THR A 29 -25.73 -1.36 -4.33
C THR A 29 -25.52 -0.95 -5.77
N GLY A 30 -24.49 -1.50 -6.38
CA GLY A 30 -24.20 -1.30 -7.80
C GLY A 30 -23.18 -2.30 -8.33
N ILE A 31 -23.00 -2.28 -9.64
CA ILE A 31 -21.97 -3.02 -10.35
C ILE A 31 -21.20 -2.02 -11.19
N GLU A 32 -19.89 -2.12 -11.19
CA GLU A 32 -19.02 -1.25 -11.97
C GLU A 32 -18.06 -2.10 -12.81
N VAL A 33 -17.87 -1.69 -14.05
CA VAL A 33 -16.83 -2.22 -14.94
C VAL A 33 -16.06 -1.03 -15.49
N HIS A 34 -14.73 -1.08 -15.42
CA HIS A 34 -13.88 -0.03 -15.98
C HIS A 34 -12.63 -0.57 -16.66
N TYR A 35 -12.15 0.22 -17.62
CA TYR A 35 -10.92 -0.01 -18.36
C TYR A 35 -9.92 1.11 -18.07
N THR A 36 -8.66 0.74 -17.90
CA THR A 36 -7.56 1.65 -17.57
C THR A 36 -6.42 1.41 -18.54
N PRO A 37 -6.25 2.21 -19.60
CA PRO A 37 -4.99 2.31 -20.32
C PRO A 37 -3.98 3.02 -19.41
N ALA A 38 -2.82 2.41 -19.19
CA ALA A 38 -1.86 2.92 -18.24
C ALA A 38 -0.41 2.74 -18.73
N GLN A 39 0.51 3.33 -18.00
CA GLN A 39 1.94 3.12 -18.18
C GLN A 39 2.58 2.63 -16.88
N THR A 40 3.55 1.74 -17.00
CA THR A 40 4.41 1.33 -15.90
C THR A 40 5.35 2.49 -15.53
N LEU A 41 5.32 2.89 -14.27
CA LEU A 41 6.19 3.93 -13.73
C LEU A 41 7.48 3.31 -13.21
N CYS A 42 8.61 3.76 -13.76
CA CYS A 42 9.94 3.41 -13.25
C CYS A 42 10.35 4.45 -12.21
N LEU A 43 10.08 4.20 -10.94
CA LEU A 43 10.37 5.13 -9.85
C LEU A 43 11.86 5.16 -9.51
N ASP A 44 12.55 4.02 -9.60
CA ASP A 44 14.00 3.90 -9.42
C ASP A 44 14.76 4.29 -10.70
N LYS A 45 16.01 4.75 -10.54
CA LYS A 45 16.85 5.17 -11.66
C LYS A 45 17.29 3.98 -12.51
N GLU A 46 17.71 2.90 -11.89
CA GLU A 46 18.26 1.72 -12.54
C GLU A 46 17.23 1.08 -13.49
N PRO A 47 15.99 0.74 -13.07
CA PRO A 47 14.99 0.18 -13.98
C PRO A 47 14.66 1.05 -15.20
N ARG A 48 14.84 2.37 -15.11
CA ARG A 48 14.63 3.27 -16.26
C ARG A 48 15.58 2.97 -17.41
N ILE A 49 16.79 2.45 -17.11
CA ILE A 49 17.83 2.20 -18.10
C ILE A 49 17.48 0.99 -18.95
N TRP A 50 16.96 -0.07 -18.37
CA TRP A 50 16.68 -1.32 -19.09
C TRP A 50 15.18 -1.58 -19.36
N THR A 51 14.25 -0.72 -18.88
CA THR A 51 12.84 -0.80 -19.29
C THR A 51 12.67 -0.16 -20.67
N LYS A 52 12.35 -0.98 -21.67
CA LYS A 52 12.27 -0.56 -23.08
C LYS A 52 10.90 -0.02 -23.44
N THR A 53 9.84 -0.73 -23.05
CA THR A 53 8.43 -0.31 -23.23
C THR A 53 7.71 -0.31 -21.90
N LYS A 54 6.60 0.43 -21.80
CA LYS A 54 5.91 0.68 -20.51
C LYS A 54 4.40 0.52 -20.61
N GLU A 55 3.90 0.08 -21.73
CA GLU A 55 2.47 -0.02 -21.99
C GLU A 55 1.84 -1.11 -21.10
N THR A 56 0.73 -0.77 -20.49
CA THR A 56 -0.08 -1.69 -19.69
C THR A 56 -1.55 -1.30 -19.77
N HIS A 57 -2.42 -2.28 -19.63
CA HIS A 57 -3.86 -2.09 -19.63
C HIS A 57 -4.47 -2.82 -18.44
N ALA A 58 -5.61 -2.35 -17.93
CA ALA A 58 -6.34 -3.10 -16.93
C ALA A 58 -7.85 -3.07 -17.21
N ILE A 59 -8.50 -4.18 -16.96
CA ILE A 59 -9.96 -4.29 -16.90
C ILE A 59 -10.32 -4.72 -15.49
N ALA A 60 -11.30 -4.04 -14.89
CA ALA A 60 -11.80 -4.40 -13.58
C ALA A 60 -13.32 -4.45 -13.55
N ALA A 61 -13.85 -5.40 -12.78
CA ALA A 61 -15.27 -5.54 -12.49
C ALA A 61 -15.46 -5.66 -10.98
N GLN A 62 -16.39 -4.90 -10.42
CA GLN A 62 -16.61 -4.85 -8.97
C GLN A 62 -18.07 -4.69 -8.61
N VAL A 63 -18.42 -5.18 -7.43
CA VAL A 63 -19.71 -4.93 -6.76
C VAL A 63 -19.51 -3.81 -5.76
N ASN A 64 -20.42 -2.86 -5.77
CA ASN A 64 -20.43 -1.68 -4.94
C ASN A 64 -21.50 -1.79 -3.86
N ILE A 65 -21.16 -1.46 -2.62
CA ILE A 65 -22.06 -1.44 -1.46
C ILE A 65 -21.87 -0.12 -0.73
N THR A 66 -22.93 0.65 -0.56
CA THR A 66 -22.92 1.92 0.17
C THR A 66 -23.76 1.81 1.44
N PRO A 67 -23.15 1.69 2.62
CA PRO A 67 -23.86 1.78 3.89
C PRO A 67 -24.50 3.16 4.07
N THR A 68 -25.74 3.21 4.56
CA THR A 68 -26.46 4.48 4.76
C THR A 68 -26.94 4.69 6.20
N GLU A 69 -26.88 3.66 7.05
CA GLU A 69 -27.56 3.64 8.35
C GLU A 69 -26.63 3.88 9.54
N ASN A 70 -25.32 4.02 9.33
CA ASN A 70 -24.38 4.21 10.43
C ASN A 70 -23.74 5.60 10.41
N GLU A 71 -23.26 6.04 11.57
CA GLU A 71 -22.65 7.35 11.77
C GLU A 71 -21.36 7.55 10.95
N PHE A 72 -20.58 6.48 10.75
CA PHE A 72 -19.40 6.55 9.88
C PHE A 72 -19.78 6.82 8.42
N ALA A 73 -20.90 6.26 7.94
CA ALA A 73 -21.39 6.53 6.59
C ALA A 73 -21.63 8.03 6.41
N ARG A 74 -22.30 8.68 7.35
CA ARG A 74 -22.52 10.14 7.34
C ARG A 74 -21.22 10.92 7.41
N ASP A 75 -20.33 10.58 8.33
CA ASP A 75 -19.04 11.26 8.53
C ASP A 75 -18.14 11.24 7.29
N TYR A 76 -18.26 10.22 6.45
CA TYR A 76 -17.51 10.07 5.20
C TYR A 76 -18.32 10.42 3.95
N ASN A 77 -19.48 11.07 4.11
CA ASN A 77 -20.38 11.41 3.00
C ASN A 77 -20.84 10.16 2.23
N TYR A 78 -21.26 9.11 2.97
CA TYR A 78 -21.77 7.84 2.43
C TYR A 78 -20.80 7.18 1.46
N PRO A 79 -19.67 6.68 1.94
CA PRO A 79 -18.66 6.04 1.10
C PRO A 79 -19.17 4.73 0.56
N THR A 80 -18.69 4.37 -0.62
CA THR A 80 -18.97 3.09 -1.27
C THR A 80 -17.79 2.14 -1.05
N PHE A 81 -18.07 0.96 -0.52
CA PHE A 81 -17.13 -0.15 -0.50
C PHE A 81 -17.34 -0.99 -1.74
N SER A 82 -16.24 -1.38 -2.36
CA SER A 82 -16.31 -2.27 -3.52
C SER A 82 -15.43 -3.49 -3.31
N VAL A 83 -15.87 -4.63 -3.84
CA VAL A 83 -15.07 -5.84 -3.95
C VAL A 83 -15.09 -6.27 -5.41
N GLY A 84 -13.94 -6.55 -5.97
CA GLY A 84 -13.83 -6.82 -7.40
C GLY A 84 -12.61 -7.63 -7.80
N LEU A 85 -12.61 -7.97 -9.08
CA LEU A 85 -11.50 -8.58 -9.79
C LEU A 85 -10.94 -7.58 -10.80
N ARG A 86 -9.62 -7.50 -10.86
CA ARG A 86 -8.88 -6.71 -11.82
C ARG A 86 -7.90 -7.60 -12.57
N TYR A 87 -7.87 -7.50 -13.88
CA TYR A 87 -6.89 -8.15 -14.73
C TYR A 87 -6.01 -7.11 -15.40
N ASN A 88 -4.71 -7.13 -15.06
CA ASN A 88 -3.70 -6.29 -15.67
C ASN A 88 -3.00 -7.05 -16.81
N LEU A 89 -3.00 -6.46 -18.00
CA LEU A 89 -2.29 -6.89 -19.19
C LEU A 89 -0.98 -6.11 -19.27
N ASN A 90 0.11 -6.70 -18.77
CA ASN A 90 1.39 -6.00 -18.56
C ASN A 90 2.48 -6.42 -19.55
N HIS A 91 2.22 -7.33 -20.48
CA HIS A 91 3.22 -7.81 -21.42
C HIS A 91 3.77 -6.73 -22.37
N GLY A 92 3.09 -5.58 -22.47
CA GLY A 92 3.58 -4.37 -23.12
C GLY A 92 4.70 -3.65 -22.35
N THR A 93 4.96 -4.02 -21.07
CA THR A 93 6.12 -3.57 -20.32
C THR A 93 7.25 -4.57 -20.50
N THR A 94 8.33 -4.15 -21.17
CA THR A 94 9.47 -5.00 -21.51
C THR A 94 10.76 -4.47 -20.95
N MET A 95 11.69 -5.38 -20.64
CA MET A 95 12.98 -5.07 -20.02
C MET A 95 14.10 -5.83 -20.72
N HIS A 96 15.23 -5.13 -20.94
CA HIS A 96 16.43 -5.72 -21.52
C HIS A 96 17.67 -4.91 -21.12
N LYS A 97 18.68 -5.56 -20.57
CA LYS A 97 20.00 -4.98 -20.29
C LYS A 97 20.89 -5.19 -21.50
N ASP A 98 21.27 -4.09 -22.15
CA ASP A 98 22.07 -4.12 -23.39
C ASP A 98 23.57 -4.39 -23.17
N TYR A 99 24.04 -4.17 -21.94
CA TYR A 99 25.45 -4.32 -21.55
C TYR A 99 25.59 -4.93 -20.16
N PRO A 100 26.78 -5.45 -19.82
CA PRO A 100 27.04 -6.04 -18.50
C PRO A 100 26.80 -5.05 -17.35
N TRP A 101 26.30 -5.58 -16.26
CA TRP A 101 26.13 -4.88 -14.98
C TRP A 101 26.83 -5.70 -13.90
N GLY A 102 28.08 -5.35 -13.56
CA GLY A 102 28.95 -6.22 -12.80
C GLY A 102 29.15 -7.55 -13.56
N GLU A 103 28.97 -8.66 -12.87
CA GLU A 103 29.04 -9.99 -13.48
C GLU A 103 27.79 -10.39 -14.30
N ALA A 104 26.68 -9.61 -14.19
CA ALA A 104 25.44 -9.89 -14.93
C ALA A 104 25.62 -9.63 -16.42
N GLN A 105 25.72 -10.68 -17.24
CA GLN A 105 25.84 -10.59 -18.69
C GLN A 105 24.47 -10.37 -19.36
N PRO A 106 24.43 -9.64 -20.49
CA PRO A 106 23.25 -9.55 -21.34
C PRO A 106 22.74 -10.93 -21.80
N VAL A 107 21.45 -11.02 -22.02
CA VAL A 107 20.80 -12.22 -22.58
C VAL A 107 20.27 -11.91 -23.98
N ASP A 108 19.98 -12.94 -24.78
CA ASP A 108 19.49 -12.81 -26.16
C ASP A 108 17.98 -12.69 -26.29
N TYR A 109 17.28 -12.55 -25.16
CA TYR A 109 15.81 -12.41 -25.11
C TYR A 109 15.38 -11.17 -24.32
N THR A 110 14.14 -10.75 -24.53
CA THR A 110 13.51 -9.63 -23.82
C THR A 110 12.63 -10.15 -22.71
N SER A 111 12.89 -9.70 -21.48
CA SER A 111 12.06 -9.95 -20.32
C SER A 111 10.76 -9.13 -20.34
N LYS A 112 9.70 -9.66 -19.71
CA LYS A 112 8.38 -9.01 -19.67
C LYS A 112 7.85 -8.93 -18.26
N LEU A 113 7.07 -7.90 -17.99
CA LEU A 113 6.25 -7.83 -16.78
C LEU A 113 5.06 -8.78 -16.94
N GLY A 114 4.82 -9.61 -15.91
CA GLY A 114 3.73 -10.57 -15.91
C GLY A 114 2.34 -9.91 -15.82
N ASN A 115 1.35 -10.55 -16.44
CA ASN A 115 -0.05 -10.16 -16.21
C ASN A 115 -0.47 -10.52 -14.78
N PHE A 116 -1.37 -9.72 -14.20
CA PHE A 116 -1.90 -9.98 -12.86
C PHE A 116 -3.40 -10.21 -12.89
N LEU A 117 -3.84 -11.24 -12.16
CA LEU A 117 -5.23 -11.37 -11.71
C LEU A 117 -5.27 -10.97 -10.23
N THR A 118 -6.07 -9.97 -9.90
CA THR A 118 -6.10 -9.34 -8.59
C THR A 118 -7.50 -9.36 -8.02
N LEU A 119 -7.66 -9.94 -6.81
CA LEU A 119 -8.83 -9.76 -5.96
C LEU A 119 -8.56 -8.55 -5.06
N TYR A 120 -9.47 -7.56 -5.08
CA TYR A 120 -9.25 -6.33 -4.32
C TYR A 120 -10.54 -5.77 -3.72
N GLY A 121 -10.37 -4.92 -2.72
CA GLY A 121 -11.41 -4.09 -2.17
C GLY A 121 -11.03 -2.62 -2.21
N THR A 122 -12.01 -1.74 -2.41
CA THR A 122 -11.82 -0.29 -2.37
C THR A 122 -12.78 0.39 -1.44
N PHE A 123 -12.31 1.49 -0.85
CA PHE A 123 -13.08 2.48 -0.14
C PHE A 123 -13.16 3.72 -1.02
N ASN A 124 -14.34 3.99 -1.59
CA ASN A 124 -14.61 5.14 -2.46
C ASN A 124 -15.29 6.23 -1.64
N ARG A 125 -14.63 7.37 -1.44
CA ARG A 125 -15.17 8.50 -0.71
C ARG A 125 -15.62 9.62 -1.63
N PRO A 126 -16.93 9.90 -1.73
CA PRO A 126 -17.41 11.09 -2.41
C PRO A 126 -17.06 12.33 -1.58
N LEU A 127 -16.44 13.30 -2.23
CA LEU A 127 -16.22 14.64 -1.66
C LEU A 127 -17.37 15.57 -1.99
N TYR A 128 -17.95 15.40 -3.18
CA TYR A 128 -19.10 16.17 -3.68
C TYR A 128 -20.12 15.23 -4.32
N ARG A 129 -21.42 15.52 -4.07
CA ARG A 129 -22.56 14.89 -4.73
C ARG A 129 -23.59 15.92 -5.11
N SER A 130 -24.15 15.78 -6.32
CA SER A 130 -25.33 16.51 -6.80
C SER A 130 -26.31 15.53 -7.45
N LYS A 131 -27.36 16.05 -8.09
CA LYS A 131 -28.33 15.23 -8.84
C LYS A 131 -27.69 14.40 -9.95
N HIS A 132 -26.67 14.93 -10.62
CA HIS A 132 -26.06 14.30 -11.79
C HIS A 132 -24.57 13.99 -11.60
N TRP A 133 -23.86 14.70 -10.73
CA TRP A 133 -22.42 14.59 -10.57
C TRP A 133 -22.02 14.07 -9.20
N GLN A 134 -20.99 13.26 -9.17
CA GLN A 134 -20.26 12.86 -7.97
C GLN A 134 -18.76 12.94 -8.25
N TRP A 135 -18.01 13.55 -7.33
CA TRP A 135 -16.54 13.60 -7.37
C TRP A 135 -15.99 13.05 -6.09
N GLY A 136 -14.89 12.33 -6.19
CA GLY A 136 -14.28 11.75 -5.02
C GLY A 136 -12.93 11.09 -5.30
N TYR A 137 -12.47 10.36 -4.30
CA TYR A 137 -11.29 9.54 -4.41
C TYR A 137 -11.60 8.12 -3.92
N TYR A 138 -10.74 7.19 -4.29
CA TYR A 138 -10.75 5.85 -3.73
C TYR A 138 -9.36 5.41 -3.30
N LEU A 139 -9.34 4.54 -2.30
CA LEU A 139 -8.17 3.80 -1.84
C LEU A 139 -8.55 2.33 -1.80
N GLY A 140 -7.63 1.46 -2.18
CA GLY A 140 -7.91 0.02 -2.20
C GLY A 140 -6.68 -0.82 -1.94
N THR A 141 -6.94 -2.04 -1.53
CA THR A 141 -5.91 -3.06 -1.31
C THR A 141 -6.43 -4.44 -1.72
N GLY A 142 -5.51 -5.36 -1.94
CA GLY A 142 -5.87 -6.71 -2.36
C GLY A 142 -4.66 -7.63 -2.51
N VAL A 143 -4.91 -8.75 -3.17
CA VAL A 143 -3.89 -9.75 -3.48
C VAL A 143 -3.92 -10.04 -4.97
N GLY A 144 -2.77 -9.89 -5.63
CA GLY A 144 -2.57 -10.17 -7.04
C GLY A 144 -1.73 -11.42 -7.26
N TYR A 145 -2.11 -12.23 -8.24
CA TYR A 145 -1.34 -13.38 -8.71
C TYR A 145 -0.82 -13.14 -10.12
N THR A 146 0.45 -13.47 -10.36
CA THR A 146 1.04 -13.52 -11.69
C THR A 146 1.73 -14.86 -11.93
N SER A 147 1.59 -15.42 -13.13
CA SER A 147 2.34 -16.62 -13.54
C SER A 147 3.77 -16.32 -13.97
N LEU A 148 4.05 -15.07 -14.38
CA LEU A 148 5.35 -14.63 -14.86
C LEU A 148 6.00 -13.65 -13.88
N LYS A 149 7.04 -14.11 -13.20
CA LYS A 149 7.89 -13.32 -12.30
C LYS A 149 9.33 -13.32 -12.80
N TYR A 150 10.25 -12.71 -12.05
CA TYR A 150 11.69 -12.91 -12.24
C TYR A 150 11.99 -14.42 -12.37
N ASN A 151 12.74 -14.77 -13.40
CA ASN A 151 13.13 -16.14 -13.66
C ASN A 151 14.51 -16.17 -14.35
N GLN A 152 15.40 -17.03 -13.85
CA GLN A 152 16.77 -17.14 -14.32
C GLN A 152 16.85 -17.58 -15.80
N LYS A 153 15.87 -18.34 -16.30
CA LYS A 153 15.92 -18.97 -17.64
C LYS A 153 15.36 -18.09 -18.75
N ASN A 154 14.28 -17.33 -18.47
CA ASN A 154 13.51 -16.68 -19.54
C ASN A 154 12.93 -15.30 -19.16
N ASN A 155 13.21 -14.78 -17.94
CA ASN A 155 12.68 -13.48 -17.50
C ASN A 155 13.63 -12.77 -16.53
N ILE A 156 14.91 -12.79 -16.84
CA ILE A 156 16.00 -12.47 -15.93
C ILE A 156 16.15 -10.96 -15.66
N ASP A 157 15.71 -10.09 -16.58
CA ASP A 157 15.77 -8.65 -16.41
C ASP A 157 14.51 -8.07 -15.73
N ASN A 158 13.54 -8.94 -15.37
CA ASN A 158 12.36 -8.51 -14.61
C ASN A 158 12.71 -8.32 -13.13
N GLU A 159 13.24 -7.17 -12.79
CA GLU A 159 13.53 -6.79 -11.40
C GLU A 159 12.32 -6.23 -10.63
N TYR A 160 11.17 -6.09 -11.29
CA TYR A 160 9.96 -5.56 -10.65
C TYR A 160 9.32 -6.57 -9.71
N ILE A 161 9.21 -7.84 -10.14
CA ILE A 161 8.39 -8.84 -9.46
C ILE A 161 9.16 -10.17 -9.32
N GLY A 162 9.44 -10.55 -8.06
CA GLY A 162 10.14 -11.79 -7.70
C GLY A 162 9.24 -12.90 -7.15
N SER A 163 7.93 -12.69 -7.04
CA SER A 163 6.99 -13.67 -6.49
C SER A 163 5.71 -13.79 -7.32
N HIS A 164 5.05 -14.94 -7.22
CA HIS A 164 3.74 -15.14 -7.86
C HIS A 164 2.62 -14.39 -7.14
N LEU A 165 2.61 -14.39 -5.80
CA LEU A 165 1.66 -13.66 -5.00
C LEU A 165 2.24 -12.30 -4.61
N ASN A 166 1.42 -11.25 -4.74
CA ASN A 166 1.82 -9.88 -4.46
C ASN A 166 0.68 -9.14 -3.75
N ILE A 167 1.04 -8.23 -2.87
CA ILE A 167 0.14 -7.26 -2.28
C ILE A 167 -0.23 -6.27 -3.38
N PHE A 168 -1.49 -5.93 -3.46
CA PHE A 168 -2.01 -4.90 -4.34
C PHE A 168 -2.41 -3.67 -3.55
N PHE A 169 -2.08 -2.51 -4.08
CA PHE A 169 -2.56 -1.23 -3.61
C PHE A 169 -3.06 -0.41 -4.79
N THR A 170 -4.17 0.32 -4.61
CA THR A 170 -4.67 1.28 -5.61
C THR A 170 -5.18 2.55 -4.95
N ALA A 171 -5.02 3.65 -5.64
CA ALA A 171 -5.56 4.95 -5.26
C ALA A 171 -5.96 5.72 -6.53
N GLY A 172 -7.05 6.47 -6.46
CA GLY A 172 -7.47 7.24 -7.62
C GLY A 172 -8.40 8.40 -7.28
N LEU A 173 -8.53 9.28 -8.26
CA LEU A 173 -9.51 10.37 -8.27
C LEU A 173 -10.54 10.07 -9.34
N TYR A 174 -11.81 10.34 -9.07
CA TYR A 174 -12.86 10.07 -10.03
C TYR A 174 -13.92 11.15 -10.08
N GLY A 175 -14.51 11.27 -11.27
CA GLY A 175 -15.78 11.91 -11.51
C GLY A 175 -16.79 10.89 -12.05
N GLN A 176 -18.03 10.93 -11.59
CA GLN A 176 -19.12 10.08 -12.04
C GLN A 176 -20.27 10.96 -12.46
N TYR A 177 -20.84 10.67 -13.64
CA TYR A 177 -21.96 11.41 -14.20
C TYR A 177 -23.15 10.48 -14.48
N LYS A 178 -24.34 10.85 -14.03
CA LYS A 178 -25.58 10.10 -14.25
C LYS A 178 -26.11 10.35 -15.67
N VAL A 179 -25.97 9.35 -16.54
CA VAL A 179 -26.39 9.42 -17.95
C VAL A 179 -27.83 8.93 -18.16
N ALA A 180 -28.31 8.02 -17.30
CA ALA A 180 -29.68 7.50 -17.33
C ALA A 180 -30.13 7.15 -15.91
N LYS A 181 -31.35 6.64 -15.77
CA LYS A 181 -32.01 6.38 -14.48
C LYS A 181 -31.17 5.53 -13.52
N GLU A 182 -30.57 4.45 -14.06
CA GLU A 182 -29.78 3.47 -13.28
C GLU A 182 -28.31 3.40 -13.76
N TRP A 183 -27.92 4.24 -14.72
CA TRP A 183 -26.62 4.16 -15.38
C TRP A 183 -25.81 5.43 -15.19
N ASN A 184 -24.54 5.23 -14.85
CA ASN A 184 -23.56 6.30 -14.73
C ASN A 184 -22.30 5.97 -15.55
N VAL A 185 -21.64 7.01 -16.01
CA VAL A 185 -20.28 6.95 -16.54
C VAL A 185 -19.34 7.47 -15.47
N LYS A 186 -18.27 6.75 -15.23
CA LYS A 186 -17.21 7.10 -14.24
C LYS A 186 -15.88 7.19 -14.94
N ALA A 187 -15.18 8.29 -14.74
CA ALA A 187 -13.85 8.50 -15.31
C ALA A 187 -12.92 9.13 -14.28
N GLY A 188 -11.62 8.93 -14.44
CA GLY A 188 -10.66 9.48 -13.50
C GLY A 188 -9.22 9.08 -13.79
N LEU A 189 -8.40 9.18 -12.76
CA LEU A 189 -7.01 8.78 -12.76
C LEU A 189 -6.79 7.65 -11.75
N ASP A 190 -6.17 6.57 -12.17
CA ASP A 190 -5.89 5.37 -11.38
C ASP A 190 -4.39 5.19 -11.21
N PHE A 191 -3.94 5.07 -9.97
CA PHE A 191 -2.64 4.56 -9.61
C PHE A 191 -2.82 3.16 -9.02
N ALA A 192 -2.00 2.21 -9.47
CA ALA A 192 -2.00 0.86 -8.95
C ALA A 192 -0.56 0.37 -8.72
N HIS A 193 -0.38 -0.51 -7.74
CA HIS A 193 0.92 -1.03 -7.32
C HIS A 193 0.80 -2.51 -6.97
N HIS A 194 1.75 -3.32 -7.46
CA HIS A 194 1.96 -4.70 -7.02
C HIS A 194 3.37 -4.87 -6.48
N SER A 195 3.50 -5.44 -5.30
CA SER A 195 4.79 -5.84 -4.72
C SER A 195 4.60 -6.94 -3.67
N ASN A 196 5.67 -7.60 -3.30
CA ASN A 196 5.58 -8.65 -2.28
C ASN A 196 6.00 -8.20 -0.87
N GLY A 197 6.18 -6.88 -0.64
CA GLY A 197 6.54 -6.37 0.68
C GLY A 197 7.87 -6.87 1.22
N ALA A 198 8.85 -7.10 0.35
CA ALA A 198 10.18 -7.65 0.66
C ALA A 198 10.22 -9.14 1.03
N MET A 199 9.14 -9.90 0.85
CA MET A 199 9.11 -11.34 1.12
C MET A 199 9.87 -12.18 0.10
N ALA A 200 10.11 -11.65 -1.11
CA ALA A 200 10.92 -12.29 -2.15
C ALA A 200 11.74 -11.25 -2.93
N ARG A 201 12.80 -11.67 -3.58
CA ARG A 201 13.65 -10.83 -4.44
C ARG A 201 13.63 -11.32 -5.89
N PRO A 202 13.79 -10.39 -6.86
CA PRO A 202 13.78 -8.92 -6.70
C PRO A 202 12.39 -8.38 -6.35
N ASN A 203 12.30 -7.16 -5.84
CA ASN A 203 11.03 -6.51 -5.50
C ASN A 203 11.13 -4.99 -5.62
N LYS A 204 11.32 -4.48 -6.83
CA LYS A 204 11.23 -3.02 -7.08
C LYS A 204 9.78 -2.55 -7.15
N GLY A 205 8.82 -3.49 -7.24
CA GLY A 205 7.40 -3.25 -7.35
C GLY A 205 6.96 -2.71 -8.70
N ALA A 206 5.84 -3.19 -9.20
CA ALA A 206 5.24 -2.73 -10.45
C ALA A 206 4.22 -1.63 -10.16
N ASN A 207 4.52 -0.42 -10.58
CA ASN A 207 3.67 0.76 -10.41
C ASN A 207 3.04 1.15 -11.73
N TYR A 208 1.76 1.47 -11.73
CA TYR A 208 0.99 1.84 -12.92
C TYR A 208 0.27 3.16 -12.69
N LEU A 209 0.20 3.99 -13.72
CA LEU A 209 -0.61 5.21 -13.71
C LEU A 209 -1.30 5.37 -15.04
N GLY A 210 -2.58 5.63 -15.02
CA GLY A 210 -3.35 5.88 -16.23
C GLY A 210 -4.73 6.47 -15.97
N PRO A 211 -5.36 7.09 -16.97
CA PRO A 211 -6.76 7.44 -16.91
C PRO A 211 -7.61 6.16 -16.92
N PHE A 212 -8.80 6.21 -16.37
CA PHE A 212 -9.78 5.13 -16.53
C PHE A 212 -11.14 5.66 -16.97
N LEU A 213 -11.87 4.79 -17.64
CA LEU A 213 -13.25 5.01 -18.02
C LEU A 213 -14.07 3.76 -17.69
N GLY A 214 -15.23 3.96 -17.07
CA GLY A 214 -16.09 2.89 -16.64
C GLY A 214 -17.55 3.21 -16.70
N VAL A 215 -18.36 2.16 -16.56
CA VAL A 215 -19.81 2.22 -16.48
C VAL A 215 -20.22 1.64 -15.15
N VAL A 216 -21.14 2.33 -14.48
CA VAL A 216 -21.68 1.94 -13.17
C VAL A 216 -23.20 1.78 -13.30
N TYR A 217 -23.68 0.58 -12.97
CA TYR A 217 -25.10 0.27 -12.85
C TYR A 217 -25.53 0.34 -11.40
N GLU A 218 -26.52 1.18 -11.08
CA GLU A 218 -27.04 1.44 -9.73
C GLU A 218 -28.56 1.30 -9.75
N PRO A 219 -29.12 0.11 -9.38
CA PRO A 219 -30.55 -0.15 -9.48
C PRO A 219 -31.35 0.75 -8.53
N GLU A 220 -32.34 1.48 -9.03
CA GLU A 220 -33.16 2.45 -8.27
C GLU A 220 -33.90 1.87 -7.06
N LYS A 221 -34.29 0.59 -7.12
CA LYS A 221 -34.97 -0.07 -5.99
C LYS A 221 -34.10 -0.15 -4.72
N HIS A 222 -32.82 0.11 -4.83
CA HIS A 222 -31.85 0.11 -3.74
C HIS A 222 -31.34 1.51 -3.39
N ILE A 223 -32.09 2.57 -3.72
CA ILE A 223 -31.72 3.94 -3.39
C ILE A 223 -32.32 4.34 -2.03
N THR A 224 -31.49 4.93 -1.20
CA THR A 224 -31.90 5.60 0.04
C THR A 224 -31.84 7.10 -0.18
N LYS A 225 -32.94 7.81 0.13
CA LYS A 225 -32.97 9.28 0.15
C LYS A 225 -32.49 9.77 1.50
N VAL A 226 -31.47 10.61 1.49
CA VAL A 226 -30.91 11.24 2.69
C VAL A 226 -31.17 12.73 2.61
N ALA A 227 -31.80 13.31 3.64
CA ALA A 227 -32.02 14.73 3.72
C ALA A 227 -30.69 15.49 3.70
N LYS A 228 -30.59 16.53 2.87
CA LYS A 228 -29.46 17.44 2.86
C LYS A 228 -29.51 18.26 4.15
N GLY A 229 -28.43 18.24 4.90
CA GLY A 229 -28.39 18.91 6.19
C GLY A 229 -29.09 18.16 7.32
N ASP A 230 -29.47 16.90 7.13
CA ASP A 230 -29.78 15.98 8.22
C ASP A 230 -28.49 15.67 9.02
N THR A 231 -27.90 16.75 9.47
CA THR A 231 -27.10 16.79 10.67
C THR A 231 -28.09 16.64 11.83
N HIS A 232 -28.67 15.40 12.00
CA HIS A 232 -28.97 15.07 13.37
C HIS A 232 -27.69 15.41 14.13
N PRO A 233 -27.74 16.29 15.15
CA PRO A 233 -26.54 16.57 15.91
C PRO A 233 -26.05 15.22 16.37
N ASN A 234 -25.03 14.69 15.68
CA ASN A 234 -24.37 13.47 16.07
C ASN A 234 -24.11 13.70 17.55
N GLU A 235 -24.60 12.81 18.42
CA GLU A 235 -24.21 12.92 19.82
C GLU A 235 -22.72 13.24 19.83
N PRO A 236 -22.30 14.36 20.48
CA PRO A 236 -20.96 14.88 20.30
C PRO A 236 -19.99 13.76 20.62
N PHE A 237 -19.14 13.40 19.66
CA PHE A 237 -18.19 12.29 19.84
C PHE A 237 -17.36 12.54 21.09
N GLN A 238 -17.47 11.63 22.06
CA GLN A 238 -16.73 11.74 23.29
C GLN A 238 -15.25 11.43 23.04
N LYS A 239 -14.41 12.45 23.08
CA LYS A 239 -12.98 12.34 22.92
C LYS A 239 -12.35 11.60 24.09
N TYR A 240 -11.32 10.80 23.85
CA TYR A 240 -10.64 10.04 24.91
C TYR A 240 -9.21 9.70 24.54
N TRP A 241 -8.41 9.46 25.57
CA TRP A 241 -7.07 8.89 25.45
C TRP A 241 -7.12 7.39 25.60
N PHE A 242 -6.27 6.70 24.86
CA PHE A 242 -6.08 5.27 25.00
C PHE A 242 -4.62 4.91 24.69
N THR A 243 -4.18 3.80 25.24
CA THR A 243 -2.88 3.21 24.98
C THR A 243 -3.08 1.94 24.17
N GLU A 244 -2.15 1.65 23.28
CA GLU A 244 -2.10 0.38 22.54
C GLU A 244 -0.78 -0.32 22.75
N PHE A 245 -0.87 -1.65 22.88
CA PHE A 245 0.26 -2.56 22.88
C PHE A 245 0.14 -3.47 21.67
N THR A 246 1.13 -3.45 20.81
CA THR A 246 1.12 -4.18 19.53
C THR A 246 2.32 -5.12 19.46
N LEU A 247 2.07 -6.38 19.13
CA LEU A 247 3.09 -7.36 18.77
C LEU A 247 2.99 -7.61 17.27
N GLY A 248 4.12 -7.62 16.59
CA GLY A 248 4.24 -7.92 15.17
C GLY A 248 5.15 -9.12 14.92
N VAL A 249 4.79 -9.94 13.96
CA VAL A 249 5.60 -11.04 13.47
C VAL A 249 5.58 -11.08 11.95
N GLY A 250 6.73 -11.12 11.34
CA GLY A 250 6.89 -11.11 9.89
C GLY A 250 8.30 -11.42 9.46
N GLY A 251 8.73 -10.85 8.36
CA GLY A 251 10.08 -11.03 7.89
C GLY A 251 10.32 -10.53 6.47
N LYS A 252 11.53 -10.79 6.00
CA LYS A 252 12.01 -10.36 4.69
C LYS A 252 13.06 -11.28 4.09
N THR A 253 13.31 -11.08 2.80
CA THR A 253 14.52 -11.50 2.12
C THR A 253 15.48 -10.31 1.99
N LEU A 254 16.78 -10.53 2.12
CA LEU A 254 17.78 -9.45 2.03
C LEU A 254 18.01 -9.03 0.56
N ILE A 255 18.13 -7.73 0.35
CA ILE A 255 18.49 -7.18 -0.95
C ILE A 255 19.95 -7.43 -1.26
N GLU A 256 20.81 -7.49 -0.24
CA GLU A 256 22.23 -7.80 -0.32
C GLU A 256 22.45 -9.18 -0.93
N ASP A 257 21.73 -10.20 -0.43
CA ASP A 257 21.79 -11.56 -0.97
C ASP A 257 21.43 -11.58 -2.47
N TRP A 258 20.43 -10.81 -2.89
CA TRP A 258 20.05 -10.70 -4.29
C TRP A 258 21.11 -9.96 -5.11
N GLN A 259 21.61 -8.81 -4.62
CA GLN A 259 22.63 -8.03 -5.31
C GLN A 259 23.92 -8.80 -5.53
N GLN A 260 24.40 -9.54 -4.52
CA GLN A 260 25.57 -10.39 -4.60
C GLN A 260 25.42 -11.42 -5.73
N THR A 261 24.30 -12.15 -5.76
CA THR A 261 24.07 -13.17 -6.80
C THR A 261 23.86 -12.56 -8.18
N GLN A 262 23.33 -11.36 -8.26
CA GLN A 262 23.00 -10.68 -9.50
C GLN A 262 24.22 -10.02 -10.15
N PHE A 263 25.07 -9.37 -9.36
CA PHE A 263 26.09 -8.47 -9.88
C PHE A 263 27.54 -8.84 -9.54
N GLU A 264 27.76 -9.73 -8.57
CA GLU A 264 29.09 -10.06 -8.05
C GLU A 264 29.44 -11.54 -8.25
N THR A 265 28.44 -12.38 -8.52
CA THR A 265 28.65 -13.81 -8.75
C THR A 265 28.94 -14.07 -10.23
N PRO A 266 30.07 -14.69 -10.59
CA PRO A 266 30.45 -14.93 -11.99
C PRO A 266 29.52 -15.94 -12.69
N GLN A 267 29.41 -15.79 -14.01
CA GLN A 267 28.66 -16.72 -14.85
C GLN A 267 29.23 -18.15 -14.72
N GLY A 268 28.35 -19.13 -14.60
CA GLY A 268 28.73 -20.54 -14.37
C GLY A 268 28.75 -20.96 -12.89
N HIS A 269 28.73 -20.02 -11.96
CA HIS A 269 28.58 -20.34 -10.54
C HIS A 269 27.13 -20.79 -10.23
N PRO A 270 26.88 -21.78 -9.35
CA PRO A 270 25.54 -22.25 -9.02
C PRO A 270 24.59 -21.16 -8.51
N ASP A 271 25.12 -20.17 -7.83
CA ASP A 271 24.34 -19.02 -7.30
C ASP A 271 24.21 -17.86 -8.28
N TYR A 272 24.76 -17.96 -9.50
CA TYR A 272 24.63 -16.90 -10.49
C TYR A 272 23.16 -16.60 -10.81
N ARG A 273 22.72 -15.38 -10.47
CA ARG A 273 21.38 -14.85 -10.74
C ARG A 273 20.23 -15.75 -10.23
N LYS A 274 20.42 -16.42 -9.11
CA LYS A 274 19.42 -17.36 -8.54
C LYS A 274 18.07 -16.68 -8.22
N GLU A 275 17.02 -17.48 -8.04
CA GLU A 275 15.64 -17.04 -7.85
C GLU A 275 15.16 -17.14 -6.39
N GLN A 276 15.85 -17.92 -5.57
CA GLN A 276 15.42 -18.20 -4.20
C GLN A 276 16.44 -17.69 -3.20
N PHE A 277 15.97 -17.06 -2.16
CA PHE A 277 16.76 -16.44 -1.11
C PHE A 277 16.24 -16.87 0.25
N ALA A 278 17.11 -16.84 1.25
CA ALA A 278 16.75 -17.10 2.62
C ALA A 278 15.72 -16.03 3.11
N PHE A 279 14.73 -16.51 3.86
CA PHE A 279 13.76 -15.66 4.51
C PHE A 279 14.15 -15.51 5.98
N TYR A 280 14.23 -14.26 6.45
CA TYR A 280 14.66 -13.91 7.80
C TYR A 280 13.47 -13.34 8.57
N GLY A 281 13.34 -13.76 9.83
CA GLY A 281 12.32 -13.27 10.73
C GLY A 281 12.54 -11.81 11.14
N ALA A 282 11.45 -11.08 11.26
CA ALA A 282 11.40 -9.74 11.84
C ALA A 282 10.24 -9.68 12.85
N TYR A 283 10.51 -9.17 14.03
CA TYR A 283 9.57 -9.09 15.13
C TYR A 283 9.51 -7.66 15.62
N SER A 284 8.32 -7.22 16.03
CA SER A 284 8.14 -5.87 16.55
C SER A 284 7.29 -5.85 17.80
N PHE A 285 7.58 -4.89 18.65
CA PHE A 285 6.74 -4.48 19.77
C PHE A 285 6.57 -2.98 19.73
N HIS A 286 5.31 -2.52 19.74
CA HIS A 286 5.01 -1.08 19.75
C HIS A 286 4.10 -0.76 20.93
N THR A 287 4.31 0.41 21.52
CA THR A 287 3.37 1.00 22.46
C THR A 287 3.10 2.44 22.04
N HIS A 288 1.82 2.83 21.99
CA HIS A 288 1.41 4.16 21.58
C HIS A 288 0.42 4.74 22.57
N LEU A 289 0.58 6.00 22.90
CA LEU A 289 -0.41 6.83 23.55
C LEU A 289 -1.12 7.66 22.49
N LEU A 290 -2.42 7.42 22.32
CA LEU A 290 -3.25 7.96 21.24
C LEU A 290 -4.40 8.78 21.82
N TYR A 291 -4.68 9.91 21.20
CA TYR A 291 -5.85 10.74 21.47
C TYR A 291 -6.85 10.59 20.33
N ARG A 292 -8.02 10.00 20.61
CA ARG A 292 -9.12 9.92 19.65
C ARG A 292 -9.97 11.17 19.76
N TYR A 293 -9.67 12.13 18.89
CA TYR A 293 -10.29 13.45 18.90
C TYR A 293 -11.54 13.56 18.00
N ALA A 294 -11.77 12.55 17.15
CA ALA A 294 -12.95 12.43 16.32
C ALA A 294 -13.34 10.96 16.15
N ARG A 295 -14.58 10.69 15.77
CA ARG A 295 -15.03 9.32 15.48
C ARG A 295 -14.12 8.63 14.46
N ARG A 296 -13.64 9.40 13.46
CA ARG A 296 -12.82 8.92 12.36
C ARG A 296 -11.32 8.88 12.64
N TRP A 297 -10.82 9.65 13.62
CA TRP A 297 -9.38 9.94 13.72
C TRP A 297 -8.84 9.83 15.13
N ALA A 298 -7.68 9.21 15.22
CA ALA A 298 -6.80 9.30 16.39
C ALA A 298 -5.38 9.61 15.94
N SER A 299 -4.65 10.33 16.78
CA SER A 299 -3.21 10.58 16.58
C SER A 299 -2.50 10.48 17.90
N GLY A 300 -1.22 10.15 17.87
CA GLY A 300 -0.41 10.08 19.05
C GLY A 300 1.05 9.76 18.78
N ILE A 301 1.75 9.46 19.85
CA ILE A 301 3.17 9.14 19.83
C ILE A 301 3.41 7.81 20.54
N GLY A 302 4.51 7.17 20.24
CA GLY A 302 4.85 5.88 20.83
C GLY A 302 6.32 5.50 20.69
N LEU A 303 6.59 4.28 21.08
CA LEU A 303 7.90 3.65 20.98
C LEU A 303 7.75 2.35 20.19
N GLY A 304 8.70 2.08 19.30
CA GLY A 304 8.86 0.83 18.59
C GLY A 304 10.16 0.15 18.98
N ILE A 305 10.10 -1.17 19.20
CA ILE A 305 11.27 -2.04 19.39
C ILE A 305 11.18 -3.12 18.31
N PHE A 306 12.27 -3.34 17.60
CA PHE A 306 12.35 -4.32 16.53
C PHE A 306 13.48 -5.31 16.79
N TYR A 307 13.27 -6.54 16.38
CA TYR A 307 14.27 -7.59 16.35
C TYR A 307 14.29 -8.23 14.98
N GLY A 308 15.45 -8.22 14.31
CA GLY A 308 15.65 -8.86 13.02
C GLY A 308 16.76 -9.92 13.09
N ASP A 309 16.43 -11.18 12.84
CA ASP A 309 17.39 -12.27 12.87
C ASP A 309 18.38 -12.26 11.68
N TYR A 310 18.16 -11.32 10.73
CA TYR A 310 19.05 -11.08 9.58
C TYR A 310 20.34 -10.30 9.90
N ALA A 311 20.52 -9.79 11.12
CA ALA A 311 21.67 -8.96 11.48
C ALA A 311 23.02 -9.66 11.29
N SER A 312 23.08 -10.96 11.57
CA SER A 312 24.29 -11.77 11.34
C SER A 312 24.64 -11.92 9.85
N ARG A 313 23.62 -12.03 8.98
CA ARG A 313 23.84 -12.10 7.54
C ARG A 313 24.30 -10.76 6.97
N VAL A 314 23.72 -9.64 7.44
CA VAL A 314 24.21 -8.28 7.10
C VAL A 314 25.68 -8.11 7.55
N ALA A 315 26.04 -8.58 8.74
CA ALA A 315 27.42 -8.55 9.21
C ALA A 315 28.38 -9.36 8.33
N GLN A 316 27.92 -10.48 7.80
CA GLN A 316 28.70 -11.29 6.86
C GLN A 316 28.92 -10.53 5.54
N HIS A 317 27.88 -9.89 4.95
CA HIS A 317 28.00 -9.06 3.75
C HIS A 317 28.98 -7.91 3.95
N ASP A 318 28.85 -7.15 5.06
CA ASP A 318 29.77 -6.05 5.35
C ASP A 318 31.23 -6.51 5.43
N LYS A 319 31.47 -7.71 5.99
CA LYS A 319 32.81 -8.30 6.05
C LYS A 319 33.32 -8.72 4.66
N GLU A 320 32.45 -9.33 3.84
CA GLU A 320 32.77 -9.73 2.46
C GLU A 320 33.09 -8.51 1.58
N ASP A 321 32.37 -7.40 1.77
CA ASP A 321 32.58 -6.12 1.10
C ASP A 321 33.78 -5.31 1.65
N GLY A 322 34.47 -5.81 2.69
CA GLY A 322 35.63 -5.17 3.28
C GLY A 322 35.32 -4.08 4.31
N TYR A 323 34.06 -3.92 4.71
CA TYR A 323 33.64 -2.96 5.74
C TYR A 323 33.91 -3.55 7.15
N THR A 324 35.14 -3.35 7.62
CA THR A 324 35.57 -3.85 8.95
C THR A 324 35.25 -2.80 10.04
N GLY A 325 34.88 -3.27 11.22
CA GLY A 325 34.61 -2.42 12.38
C GLY A 325 33.20 -1.88 12.47
N GLU A 326 32.28 -2.28 11.59
CA GLU A 326 30.87 -1.93 11.66
C GLU A 326 30.18 -2.64 12.83
N LYS A 327 29.22 -1.96 13.44
CA LYS A 327 28.40 -2.53 14.51
C LYS A 327 27.14 -3.15 13.95
N HIS A 328 26.84 -4.36 14.40
CA HIS A 328 25.63 -5.09 14.03
C HIS A 328 24.88 -5.48 15.31
N SER A 329 23.59 -5.20 15.33
CA SER A 329 22.69 -5.59 16.41
C SER A 329 21.37 -6.03 15.81
N PRO A 330 20.81 -7.17 16.25
CA PRO A 330 19.46 -7.56 15.81
C PRO A 330 18.38 -6.64 16.36
N TRP A 331 18.70 -5.81 17.34
CA TRP A 331 17.76 -4.89 17.96
C TRP A 331 17.81 -3.51 17.34
N SER A 332 16.63 -2.90 17.22
CA SER A 332 16.46 -1.48 16.90
C SER A 332 15.36 -0.89 17.77
N ALA A 333 15.44 0.41 18.06
CA ALA A 333 14.43 1.13 18.83
C ALA A 333 14.12 2.47 18.16
N SER A 334 12.86 2.90 18.17
CA SER A 334 12.39 4.14 17.57
C SER A 334 11.42 4.89 18.47
N ILE A 335 11.34 6.19 18.26
CA ILE A 335 10.18 7.00 18.64
C ILE A 335 9.29 7.15 17.43
N GLU A 336 7.98 7.05 17.62
CA GLU A 336 7.02 6.99 16.53
C GLU A 336 5.90 8.01 16.70
N ALA A 337 5.47 8.63 15.60
CA ALA A 337 4.22 9.36 15.50
C ALA A 337 3.24 8.52 14.67
N ARG A 338 2.00 8.35 15.20
CA ARG A 338 0.97 7.55 14.54
C ARG A 338 -0.28 8.36 14.26
N HIS A 339 -0.84 8.13 13.10
CA HIS A 339 -2.20 8.56 12.76
C HIS A 339 -3.04 7.34 12.38
N GLU A 340 -4.25 7.24 12.92
CA GLU A 340 -5.17 6.15 12.64
C GLU A 340 -6.51 6.69 12.16
N VAL A 341 -6.99 6.12 11.05
CA VAL A 341 -8.25 6.48 10.40
C VAL A 341 -9.21 5.31 10.53
N PHE A 342 -10.38 5.54 11.14
CA PHE A 342 -11.35 4.51 11.47
C PHE A 342 -12.57 4.54 10.55
N TYR A 343 -13.09 3.35 10.20
CA TYR A 343 -14.41 3.13 9.68
C TYR A 343 -15.03 1.88 10.33
N GLY A 344 -15.95 2.09 11.27
CA GLY A 344 -16.49 0.99 12.07
C GLY A 344 -15.39 0.26 12.82
N ASN A 345 -15.30 -1.04 12.57
CA ASN A 345 -14.27 -1.91 13.16
C ASN A 345 -12.98 -1.96 12.34
N MET A 346 -12.96 -1.36 11.17
CA MET A 346 -11.76 -1.29 10.33
C MET A 346 -10.99 -0.01 10.62
N SER A 347 -9.66 -0.09 10.53
CA SER A 347 -8.80 1.09 10.54
C SER A 347 -7.62 0.96 9.60
N VAL A 348 -7.11 2.12 9.20
CA VAL A 348 -5.83 2.26 8.50
C VAL A 348 -4.90 3.03 9.42
N ARG A 349 -3.71 2.49 9.65
CA ARG A 349 -2.65 3.10 10.48
C ARG A 349 -1.50 3.54 9.60
N VAL A 350 -1.04 4.75 9.87
CA VAL A 350 0.20 5.29 9.30
C VAL A 350 1.09 5.73 10.45
N SER A 351 2.31 5.24 10.50
CA SER A 351 3.31 5.65 11.49
C SER A 351 4.57 6.16 10.79
N LEU A 352 5.17 7.17 11.38
CA LEU A 352 6.51 7.66 11.03
C LEU A 352 7.39 7.53 12.27
N GLY A 353 8.48 6.78 12.19
CA GLY A 353 9.40 6.55 13.28
C GLY A 353 10.80 7.04 12.99
N CYS A 354 11.47 7.60 14.01
CA CYS A 354 12.88 7.91 13.97
C CYS A 354 13.63 6.95 14.89
N TYR A 355 14.68 6.31 14.38
CA TYR A 355 15.49 5.38 15.16
C TYR A 355 16.30 6.11 16.22
N LEU A 356 16.13 5.71 17.47
CA LEU A 356 16.96 6.09 18.61
C LEU A 356 18.19 5.16 18.74
N TYR A 357 18.00 3.91 18.34
CA TYR A 357 19.03 2.88 18.33
C TYR A 357 18.85 2.01 17.08
N ARG A 358 19.86 1.94 16.22
CA ARG A 358 19.94 1.03 15.08
C ARG A 358 21.40 0.86 14.68
N HIS A 359 21.91 -0.34 14.87
CA HIS A 359 23.24 -0.73 14.44
C HIS A 359 23.09 -1.89 13.46
N MET A 360 22.88 -1.58 12.18
CA MET A 360 22.65 -2.56 11.13
C MET A 360 23.74 -2.43 10.03
N GLY A 361 24.99 -2.21 10.46
CA GLY A 361 26.15 -2.24 9.62
C GLY A 361 26.40 -0.98 8.81
N TYR A 362 27.17 -1.15 7.72
CA TYR A 362 27.70 -0.06 6.91
C TYR A 362 26.59 0.81 6.29
N LYS A 363 25.57 0.19 5.71
CA LYS A 363 24.48 0.92 5.03
C LYS A 363 23.69 1.82 5.97
N ALA A 364 23.39 1.33 7.18
CA ALA A 364 22.68 2.11 8.19
C ALA A 364 23.56 3.27 8.70
N ARG A 365 24.85 3.02 8.97
CA ARG A 365 25.79 4.04 9.46
C ARG A 365 26.06 5.15 8.43
N ASN A 366 26.16 4.80 7.15
CA ASN A 366 26.53 5.74 6.09
C ASN A 366 25.32 6.42 5.41
N GLY A 367 24.12 6.28 5.96
CA GLY A 367 22.90 6.95 5.48
C GLY A 367 22.36 6.39 4.15
N LEU A 368 22.78 5.21 3.74
CA LEU A 368 22.18 4.47 2.63
C LEU A 368 20.79 3.94 3.02
N GLU A 369 20.64 3.49 4.26
CA GLU A 369 19.35 3.41 4.93
C GLU A 369 19.02 4.76 5.58
N ARG A 370 17.73 5.06 5.69
CA ARG A 370 17.29 6.30 6.35
C ARG A 370 17.27 6.12 7.87
N PRO A 371 17.51 7.21 8.65
CA PRO A 371 17.41 7.18 10.11
C PRO A 371 15.95 7.15 10.59
N TYR A 372 15.00 7.01 9.68
CA TYR A 372 13.57 6.94 9.92
C TYR A 372 12.93 5.80 9.11
N HIS A 373 11.77 5.36 9.56
CA HIS A 373 10.95 4.38 8.87
C HIS A 373 9.50 4.85 8.77
N GLU A 374 8.81 4.35 7.77
CA GLU A 374 7.37 4.48 7.59
C GLU A 374 6.71 3.11 7.83
N GLN A 375 5.53 3.12 8.42
CA GLN A 375 4.69 1.93 8.53
C GLN A 375 3.29 2.26 8.05
N VAL A 376 2.72 1.41 7.21
CA VAL A 376 1.33 1.50 6.75
C VAL A 376 0.67 0.15 6.90
N GLY A 377 -0.53 0.11 7.46
CA GLY A 377 -1.26 -1.14 7.67
C GLY A 377 -2.77 -0.99 7.70
N VAL A 378 -3.45 -2.11 7.49
CA VAL A 378 -4.90 -2.23 7.57
C VAL A 378 -5.24 -3.19 8.71
N PHE A 379 -6.23 -2.81 9.52
CA PHE A 379 -6.55 -3.47 10.78
C PHE A 379 -8.04 -3.69 10.92
N TYR A 380 -8.40 -4.73 11.64
CA TYR A 380 -9.77 -5.04 12.04
C TYR A 380 -9.84 -5.31 13.55
N SER A 381 -10.71 -4.57 14.23
CA SER A 381 -10.95 -4.68 15.68
C SER A 381 -12.14 -5.59 15.94
N PHE A 382 -12.01 -6.49 16.91
CA PHE A 382 -13.05 -7.41 17.36
C PHE A 382 -13.70 -6.90 18.64
N PRO A 383 -14.86 -6.23 18.58
CA PRO A 383 -15.50 -5.64 19.78
C PRO A 383 -15.79 -6.66 20.87
N LYS A 384 -16.21 -7.86 20.48
CA LYS A 384 -16.48 -8.96 21.42
C LYS A 384 -15.25 -9.47 22.16
N LEU A 385 -14.05 -9.18 21.66
CA LEU A 385 -12.76 -9.55 22.28
C LEU A 385 -12.06 -8.33 22.89
N LYS A 386 -12.81 -7.44 23.53
CA LYS A 386 -12.29 -6.19 24.15
C LYS A 386 -11.54 -5.30 23.13
N ASN A 387 -12.00 -5.27 21.89
CA ASN A 387 -11.38 -4.58 20.76
C ASN A 387 -9.96 -5.08 20.40
N LEU A 388 -9.65 -6.35 20.73
CA LEU A 388 -8.45 -6.96 20.17
C LEU A 388 -8.43 -6.71 18.67
N THR A 389 -7.32 -6.23 18.15
CA THR A 389 -7.19 -5.81 16.77
C THR A 389 -6.14 -6.66 16.06
N LEU A 390 -6.49 -7.20 14.91
CA LEU A 390 -5.57 -7.89 14.02
C LEU A 390 -5.35 -7.06 12.78
N GLY A 391 -4.13 -7.06 12.27
CA GLY A 391 -3.81 -6.32 11.08
C GLY A 391 -2.56 -6.82 10.37
N PHE A 392 -2.36 -6.24 9.22
CA PHE A 392 -1.24 -6.47 8.34
C PHE A 392 -0.58 -5.13 8.04
N SER A 393 0.74 -5.04 8.18
CA SER A 393 1.49 -3.82 7.93
C SER A 393 2.76 -4.07 7.12
N VAL A 394 3.17 -3.04 6.41
CA VAL A 394 4.45 -2.97 5.70
C VAL A 394 5.28 -1.89 6.36
N ASN A 395 6.47 -2.24 6.77
CA ASN A 395 7.51 -1.31 7.20
C ASN A 395 8.37 -0.95 6.00
N ALA A 396 8.76 0.32 5.88
CA ALA A 396 9.49 0.83 4.74
C ALA A 396 10.54 1.88 5.15
N HIS A 397 11.58 2.03 4.31
CA HIS A 397 12.53 3.13 4.36
C HIS A 397 12.46 3.91 3.05
N SER A 398 12.03 5.18 3.10
CA SER A 398 11.84 6.02 1.89
C SER A 398 10.95 5.33 0.85
N THR A 399 9.80 4.80 1.28
CA THR A 399 8.82 4.08 0.46
C THR A 399 9.26 2.71 -0.08
N LYS A 400 10.47 2.26 0.23
CA LYS A 400 10.94 0.91 -0.12
C LYS A 400 10.62 -0.04 1.02
N ALA A 401 9.83 -1.07 0.73
CA ALA A 401 9.48 -2.07 1.74
C ALA A 401 10.72 -2.71 2.35
N ASP A 402 10.84 -2.67 3.66
CA ASP A 402 11.87 -3.31 4.45
C ASP A 402 11.41 -4.71 4.87
N PHE A 403 10.28 -4.80 5.55
CA PHE A 403 9.63 -6.07 5.89
C PHE A 403 8.11 -5.91 6.02
N THR A 404 7.44 -7.04 5.97
CA THR A 404 5.99 -7.15 6.13
C THR A 404 5.68 -7.98 7.36
N GLU A 405 4.65 -7.60 8.11
CA GLU A 405 4.28 -8.27 9.35
C GLU A 405 2.77 -8.36 9.57
N LEU A 406 2.36 -9.41 10.28
CA LEU A 406 1.07 -9.53 10.92
C LEU A 406 1.16 -8.94 12.31
N GLN A 407 0.20 -8.13 12.70
CA GLN A 407 0.16 -7.47 13.99
C GLN A 407 -1.08 -7.85 14.79
N ILE A 408 -0.87 -8.06 16.09
CA ILE A 408 -1.94 -8.16 17.09
C ILE A 408 -1.81 -6.99 18.05
N THR A 409 -2.90 -6.25 18.24
CA THR A 409 -2.94 -5.04 19.08
C THR A 409 -4.01 -5.17 20.16
N MET A 410 -3.65 -4.82 21.38
CA MET A 410 -4.57 -4.67 22.51
C MET A 410 -4.69 -3.20 22.87
N PRO A 411 -5.83 -2.53 22.60
CA PRO A 411 -6.09 -1.18 23.07
C PRO A 411 -6.55 -1.20 24.53
N VAL A 412 -6.05 -0.26 25.30
CA VAL A 412 -6.42 -0.03 26.70
C VAL A 412 -6.92 1.40 26.85
N LYS A 413 -8.23 1.56 27.07
CA LYS A 413 -8.80 2.89 27.28
C LYS A 413 -8.35 3.44 28.63
N LEU A 414 -7.76 4.62 28.63
CA LEU A 414 -7.42 5.32 29.84
C LEU A 414 -8.68 5.88 30.48
N LEU A 415 -8.73 5.87 31.81
CA LEU A 415 -9.88 6.37 32.56
C LEU A 415 -10.20 7.81 32.13
N LYS A 416 -11.50 8.11 32.02
CA LYS A 416 -11.97 9.48 31.85
C LYS A 416 -11.65 10.27 33.13
N ASN A 417 -11.08 11.42 32.96
CA ASN A 417 -11.19 12.47 33.97
C ASN A 417 -12.58 13.07 33.94
#